data_464c661231596e3be21ceebb06e996f6
#
_entry.id   464c661231596e3be21ceebb06e996f6
#
_cell.length_a   1.000
_cell.length_b   1.000
_cell.length_c   1.000
_cell.angle_alpha   90.00
_cell.angle_beta   90.00
_cell.angle_gamma   90.00
#
_symmetry.space_group_name_H-M   'P 1'
#
loop_
_entity.id
_entity.type
_entity.pdbx_description
1 polymer ?
#
loop_
_entity_poly.entity_id
_entity_poly.type
_entity_poly.pdbx_seq_one_letter_code
_entity_poly.pdbx_strand_id
1 'polypeptide(L)'
;LDGKIIGSSLVGQNFVSEQYFHGRPSAVSYNVDGMAGSNLAISHPDLQKQIKERAVQFAQNNHITEQHVPNEMVTASGSGIDPDISPESALLQVKRVAQQHHLPEQRVRDLVQQQIQPAQFGVYGQARVNVLQLNLALDQLSSTTR
;
A
#
# COMPACT_ATOMS: atom_id res chain seq x y z
N LEU A 1 15.05 13.13 1.04
CA LEU A 1 16.17 12.64 0.24
C LEU A 1 16.95 13.87 -0.25
N ASP A 2 18.27 13.89 -0.10
CA ASP A 2 19.13 14.98 -0.58
C ASP A 2 18.67 16.38 -0.15
N GLY A 3 18.15 16.51 1.07
CA GLY A 3 17.66 17.77 1.62
C GLY A 3 16.29 18.24 1.11
N LYS A 4 15.63 17.47 0.24
CA LYS A 4 14.26 17.75 -0.22
C LYS A 4 13.23 17.02 0.65
N ILE A 5 12.16 17.74 1.02
CA ILE A 5 10.99 17.15 1.67
C ILE A 5 10.24 16.34 0.60
N ILE A 6 10.14 15.02 0.81
CA ILE A 6 9.47 14.07 -0.11
C ILE A 6 8.11 13.61 0.40
N GLY A 7 7.77 13.92 1.64
CA GLY A 7 6.50 13.59 2.27
C GLY A 7 6.63 13.38 3.78
N SER A 8 5.50 13.10 4.41
CA SER A 8 5.42 12.74 5.82
C SER A 8 5.12 11.24 5.96
N SER A 9 5.82 10.56 6.86
CA SER A 9 5.52 9.15 7.20
C SER A 9 4.18 8.98 7.91
N LEU A 10 3.57 10.08 8.35
CA LEU A 10 2.26 10.08 9.04
C LEU A 10 1.08 10.24 8.09
N VAL A 11 1.34 10.55 6.81
CA VAL A 11 0.30 10.79 5.81
C VAL A 11 0.57 9.92 4.60
N GLY A 12 -0.42 9.12 4.22
CA GLY A 12 -0.36 8.31 3.01
C GLY A 12 -0.19 9.18 1.76
N GLN A 13 0.44 8.60 0.76
CA GLN A 13 0.66 9.23 -0.54
C GLN A 13 0.08 8.37 -1.66
N ASN A 14 -0.36 9.02 -2.72
CA ASN A 14 -0.95 8.34 -3.86
C ASN A 14 0.13 7.79 -4.79
N PHE A 15 0.64 6.61 -4.50
CA PHE A 15 1.52 5.88 -5.41
C PHE A 15 0.68 5.11 -6.43
N VAL A 16 0.65 5.58 -7.69
CA VAL A 16 -0.14 4.97 -8.79
C VAL A 16 0.72 4.19 -9.79
N SER A 17 2.03 4.41 -9.79
CA SER A 17 2.94 3.74 -10.72
C SER A 17 3.14 2.27 -10.32
N GLU A 18 3.11 1.38 -11.32
CA GLU A 18 3.27 -0.08 -11.14
C GLU A 18 4.62 -0.49 -10.52
N GLN A 19 5.61 0.38 -10.59
CA GLN A 19 6.93 0.14 -9.98
C GLN A 19 6.94 0.27 -8.46
N TYR A 20 5.92 0.91 -7.85
CA TYR A 20 5.86 1.14 -6.41
C TYR A 20 4.82 0.26 -5.71
N PHE A 21 5.01 0.07 -4.42
CA PHE A 21 3.96 -0.47 -3.55
C PHE A 21 2.83 0.55 -3.43
N HIS A 22 1.62 0.08 -3.59
CA HIS A 22 0.40 0.89 -3.47
C HIS A 22 -0.13 0.81 -2.04
N GLY A 23 -0.62 1.94 -1.54
CA GLY A 23 -1.32 2.05 -0.27
C GLY A 23 -2.81 1.69 -0.38
N ARG A 24 -3.54 1.93 0.70
CA ARG A 24 -5.00 1.76 0.75
C ARG A 24 -5.68 2.78 -0.18
N PRO A 25 -6.87 2.47 -0.71
CA PRO A 25 -7.67 3.46 -1.41
C PRO A 25 -7.99 4.66 -0.50
N SER A 26 -7.93 5.86 -1.06
CA SER A 26 -8.32 7.11 -0.38
C SER A 26 -9.55 7.71 -1.02
N ALA A 27 -10.56 8.07 -0.22
CA ALA A 27 -11.75 8.77 -0.68
C ALA A 27 -11.47 10.26 -0.97
N VAL A 28 -10.36 10.79 -0.46
CA VAL A 28 -9.96 12.21 -0.53
C VAL A 28 -8.63 12.41 -1.26
N SER A 29 -8.15 11.39 -1.97
CA SER A 29 -6.85 11.41 -2.69
C SER A 29 -5.69 11.83 -1.79
N TYR A 30 -5.70 11.40 -0.52
CA TYR A 30 -4.72 11.73 0.52
C TYR A 30 -4.62 13.23 0.86
N ASN A 31 -5.66 14.00 0.57
CA ASN A 31 -5.69 15.41 0.94
C ASN A 31 -6.01 15.56 2.44
N VAL A 32 -5.07 16.14 3.20
CA VAL A 32 -5.19 16.35 4.65
C VAL A 32 -6.27 17.37 5.03
N ASP A 33 -6.57 18.32 4.14
CA ASP A 33 -7.60 19.34 4.39
C ASP A 33 -9.03 18.79 4.26
N GLY A 34 -9.17 17.63 3.63
CA GLY A 34 -10.44 16.95 3.39
C GLY A 34 -10.54 15.57 4.03
N MET A 35 -9.88 15.34 5.17
CA MET A 35 -9.88 14.03 5.85
C MET A 35 -11.29 13.48 6.02
N ALA A 36 -11.61 12.43 5.27
CA ALA A 36 -12.89 11.72 5.36
C ALA A 36 -12.79 10.33 4.72
N GLY A 37 -13.62 9.41 5.22
CA GLY A 37 -13.91 8.17 4.53
C GLY A 37 -14.94 8.39 3.41
N SER A 38 -15.32 7.32 2.72
CA SER A 38 -16.33 7.38 1.65
C SER A 38 -17.72 7.82 2.13
N ASN A 39 -17.99 7.73 3.44
CA ASN A 39 -19.30 7.99 4.09
C ASN A 39 -20.49 7.21 3.46
N LEU A 40 -20.23 6.26 2.57
CA LEU A 40 -21.24 5.42 1.96
C LEU A 40 -21.52 4.20 2.85
N ALA A 41 -22.79 3.85 2.99
CA ALA A 41 -23.15 2.59 3.64
C ALA A 41 -22.55 1.40 2.91
N ILE A 42 -22.16 0.36 3.62
CA ILE A 42 -21.59 -0.88 3.04
C ILE A 42 -22.50 -1.49 1.98
N SER A 43 -23.82 -1.34 2.14
CA SER A 43 -24.83 -1.82 1.18
C SER A 43 -25.07 -0.90 -0.01
N HIS A 44 -24.39 0.28 -0.08
CA HIS A 44 -24.61 1.22 -1.17
C HIS A 44 -24.10 0.64 -2.50
N PRO A 45 -24.92 0.61 -3.58
CA PRO A 45 -24.54 -0.03 -4.85
C PRO A 45 -23.25 0.51 -5.45
N ASP A 46 -23.02 1.82 -5.38
CA ASP A 46 -21.82 2.46 -5.93
C ASP A 46 -20.57 2.04 -5.16
N LEU A 47 -20.66 1.89 -3.84
CA LEU A 47 -19.55 1.40 -3.02
C LEU A 47 -19.21 -0.05 -3.38
N GLN A 48 -20.23 -0.91 -3.53
CA GLN A 48 -20.05 -2.30 -3.93
C GLN A 48 -19.39 -2.40 -5.31
N LYS A 49 -19.81 -1.56 -6.25
CA LYS A 49 -19.20 -1.49 -7.57
C LYS A 49 -17.73 -1.08 -7.50
N GLN A 50 -17.41 -0.01 -6.76
CA GLN A 50 -16.03 0.45 -6.56
C GLN A 50 -15.14 -0.62 -5.92
N ILE A 51 -15.64 -1.32 -4.90
CA ILE A 51 -14.92 -2.41 -4.23
C ILE A 51 -14.58 -3.51 -5.23
N LYS A 52 -15.56 -3.92 -6.04
CA LYS A 52 -15.36 -4.96 -7.06
C LYS A 52 -14.36 -4.54 -8.14
N GLU A 53 -14.46 -3.32 -8.66
CA GLU A 53 -13.54 -2.80 -9.66
C GLU A 53 -12.09 -2.76 -9.12
N ARG A 54 -11.91 -2.30 -7.88
CA ARG A 54 -10.60 -2.28 -7.20
C ARG A 54 -10.06 -3.69 -6.97
N ALA A 55 -10.92 -4.65 -6.60
CA ALA A 55 -10.50 -6.04 -6.40
C ALA A 55 -10.00 -6.66 -7.71
N VAL A 56 -10.74 -6.48 -8.80
CA VAL A 56 -10.32 -6.94 -10.13
C VAL A 56 -8.99 -6.32 -10.53
N GLN A 57 -8.86 -5.00 -10.40
CA GLN A 57 -7.63 -4.29 -10.79
C GLN A 57 -6.43 -4.72 -9.94
N PHE A 58 -6.59 -4.80 -8.62
CA PHE A 58 -5.51 -5.23 -7.73
C PHE A 58 -5.09 -6.67 -8.03
N ALA A 59 -6.04 -7.58 -8.26
CA ALA A 59 -5.79 -8.96 -8.59
C ALA A 59 -5.01 -9.10 -9.91
N GLN A 60 -5.43 -8.38 -10.95
CA GLN A 60 -4.78 -8.39 -12.25
C GLN A 60 -3.34 -7.85 -12.16
N ASN A 61 -3.16 -6.71 -11.52
CA ASN A 61 -1.85 -6.04 -11.40
C ASN A 61 -0.85 -6.92 -10.61
N ASN A 62 -1.31 -7.63 -9.60
CA ASN A 62 -0.44 -8.44 -8.74
C ASN A 62 -0.44 -9.94 -9.09
N HIS A 63 -1.12 -10.36 -10.17
CA HIS A 63 -1.19 -11.75 -10.64
C HIS A 63 -1.72 -12.72 -9.57
N ILE A 64 -2.76 -12.31 -8.86
CA ILE A 64 -3.48 -13.12 -7.86
C ILE A 64 -4.96 -13.25 -8.25
N THR A 65 -5.71 -14.09 -7.56
CA THR A 65 -7.17 -14.18 -7.75
C THR A 65 -7.89 -13.14 -6.88
N GLU A 66 -9.04 -12.67 -7.32
CA GLU A 66 -9.85 -11.68 -6.59
C GLU A 66 -10.18 -12.11 -5.16
N GLN A 67 -10.34 -13.41 -4.91
CA GLN A 67 -10.63 -13.98 -3.59
C GLN A 67 -9.49 -13.77 -2.57
N HIS A 68 -8.26 -13.55 -3.05
CA HIS A 68 -7.09 -13.31 -2.21
C HIS A 68 -6.75 -11.83 -2.05
N VAL A 69 -7.59 -10.93 -2.57
CA VAL A 69 -7.40 -9.49 -2.39
C VAL A 69 -7.82 -9.08 -0.98
N PRO A 70 -6.92 -8.52 -0.16
CA PRO A 70 -7.25 -8.06 1.18
C PRO A 70 -8.29 -6.94 1.14
N ASN A 71 -9.25 -6.96 2.06
CA ASN A 71 -10.32 -5.96 2.14
C ASN A 71 -9.79 -4.52 2.25
N GLU A 72 -8.67 -4.33 2.94
CA GLU A 72 -8.05 -3.00 3.07
C GLU A 72 -7.57 -2.42 1.75
N MET A 73 -7.23 -3.26 0.76
CA MET A 73 -6.78 -2.81 -0.57
C MET A 73 -7.94 -2.41 -1.50
N VAL A 74 -9.18 -2.65 -1.09
CA VAL A 74 -10.38 -2.31 -1.87
C VAL A 74 -11.30 -1.31 -1.17
N THR A 75 -11.15 -1.15 0.16
CA THR A 75 -11.95 -0.23 0.97
C THR A 75 -11.13 1.01 1.34
N ALA A 76 -11.73 2.20 1.21
CA ALA A 76 -11.08 3.42 1.64
C ALA A 76 -10.82 3.40 3.15
N SER A 77 -9.68 3.96 3.58
CA SER A 77 -9.41 4.16 4.99
C SER A 77 -10.39 5.17 5.61
N GLY A 78 -10.67 5.04 6.91
CA GLY A 78 -11.60 5.95 7.61
C GLY A 78 -11.16 7.41 7.60
N SER A 79 -9.85 7.67 7.65
CA SER A 79 -9.27 9.02 7.55
C SER A 79 -9.04 9.47 6.11
N GLY A 80 -8.93 8.54 5.17
CA GLY A 80 -8.51 8.80 3.78
C GLY A 80 -7.01 9.13 3.61
N ILE A 81 -6.22 9.12 4.68
CA ILE A 81 -4.80 9.47 4.67
C ILE A 81 -3.89 8.41 5.33
N ASP A 82 -4.41 7.21 5.58
CA ASP A 82 -3.68 6.12 6.22
C ASP A 82 -2.40 5.77 5.43
N PRO A 83 -1.20 5.90 6.03
CA PRO A 83 0.07 5.64 5.35
C PRO A 83 0.46 4.15 5.35
N ASP A 84 -0.26 3.32 6.09
CA ASP A 84 0.13 1.96 6.40
C ASP A 84 -0.76 0.93 5.70
N ILE A 85 -0.15 -0.22 5.38
CA ILE A 85 -0.83 -1.44 4.91
C ILE A 85 -0.38 -2.62 5.76
N SER A 86 -1.13 -3.72 5.72
CA SER A 86 -0.72 -4.96 6.37
C SER A 86 0.51 -5.57 5.69
N PRO A 87 1.32 -6.37 6.41
CA PRO A 87 2.41 -7.15 5.80
C PRO A 87 1.92 -8.07 4.68
N GLU A 88 0.73 -8.65 4.83
CA GLU A 88 0.11 -9.47 3.80
C GLU A 88 -0.12 -8.69 2.50
N SER A 89 -0.73 -7.50 2.59
CA SER A 89 -0.97 -6.63 1.44
C SER A 89 0.33 -6.18 0.75
N ALA A 90 1.39 -5.94 1.52
CA ALA A 90 2.70 -5.62 0.96
C ALA A 90 3.31 -6.83 0.24
N LEU A 91 3.26 -8.03 0.84
CA LEU A 91 3.82 -9.25 0.27
C LEU A 91 3.14 -9.68 -1.04
N LEU A 92 1.84 -9.45 -1.18
CA LEU A 92 1.11 -9.73 -2.42
C LEU A 92 1.56 -8.86 -3.61
N GLN A 93 2.15 -7.70 -3.36
CA GLN A 93 2.65 -6.79 -4.38
C GLN A 93 4.11 -7.06 -4.80
N VAL A 94 4.84 -7.92 -4.06
CA VAL A 94 6.27 -8.17 -4.25
C VAL A 94 6.60 -8.59 -5.68
N LYS A 95 5.83 -9.52 -6.25
CA LYS A 95 6.10 -10.06 -7.60
C LYS A 95 6.07 -8.96 -8.66
N ARG A 96 5.02 -8.13 -8.66
CA ARG A 96 4.89 -7.01 -9.58
C ARG A 96 6.04 -6.03 -9.44
N VAL A 97 6.32 -5.59 -8.21
CA VAL A 97 7.36 -4.60 -7.91
C VAL A 97 8.75 -5.13 -8.30
N ALA A 98 9.06 -6.40 -7.98
CA ALA A 98 10.31 -7.04 -8.35
C ALA A 98 10.51 -7.07 -9.88
N GLN A 99 9.47 -7.40 -10.64
CA GLN A 99 9.51 -7.41 -12.10
C GLN A 99 9.77 -6.01 -12.67
N GLN A 100 9.11 -4.98 -12.17
CA GLN A 100 9.29 -3.60 -12.63
C GLN A 100 10.69 -3.05 -12.36
N HIS A 101 11.32 -3.48 -11.28
CA HIS A 101 12.69 -3.07 -10.92
C HIS A 101 13.76 -4.02 -11.42
N HIS A 102 13.40 -5.12 -12.12
CA HIS A 102 14.32 -6.17 -12.55
C HIS A 102 15.14 -6.76 -11.39
N LEU A 103 14.53 -6.86 -10.22
CA LEU A 103 15.12 -7.41 -9.00
C LEU A 103 14.62 -8.84 -8.75
N PRO A 104 15.40 -9.70 -8.09
CA PRO A 104 14.91 -10.98 -7.60
C PRO A 104 13.76 -10.76 -6.60
N GLU A 105 12.66 -11.51 -6.73
CA GLU A 105 11.51 -11.42 -5.81
C GLU A 105 11.92 -11.59 -4.34
N GLN A 106 12.90 -12.47 -4.06
CA GLN A 106 13.37 -12.68 -2.70
C GLN A 106 13.96 -11.42 -2.08
N ARG A 107 14.72 -10.62 -2.85
CA ARG A 107 15.27 -9.35 -2.35
C ARG A 107 14.19 -8.33 -1.99
N VAL A 108 13.15 -8.25 -2.81
CA VAL A 108 12.03 -7.35 -2.54
C VAL A 108 11.20 -7.87 -1.35
N ARG A 109 11.05 -9.18 -1.22
CA ARG A 109 10.41 -9.82 -0.07
C ARG A 109 11.15 -9.55 1.23
N ASP A 110 12.47 -9.70 1.23
CA ASP A 110 13.32 -9.41 2.39
C ASP A 110 13.24 -7.93 2.78
N LEU A 111 13.17 -7.03 1.79
CA LEU A 111 12.95 -5.61 2.03
C LEU A 111 11.62 -5.36 2.76
N VAL A 112 10.52 -5.95 2.28
CA VAL A 112 9.21 -5.85 2.96
C VAL A 112 9.31 -6.34 4.40
N GLN A 113 9.94 -7.50 4.63
CA GLN A 113 10.08 -8.06 5.97
C GLN A 113 10.86 -7.14 6.92
N GLN A 114 11.91 -6.47 6.44
CA GLN A 114 12.69 -5.49 7.22
C GLN A 114 11.89 -4.23 7.56
N GLN A 115 10.89 -3.88 6.77
CA GLN A 115 10.04 -2.71 6.98
C GLN A 115 8.79 -3.00 7.81
N ILE A 116 8.56 -4.25 8.22
CA ILE A 116 7.44 -4.60 9.09
C ILE A 116 7.65 -3.98 10.48
N GLN A 117 6.72 -3.14 10.88
CA GLN A 117 6.61 -2.61 12.22
C GLN A 117 5.70 -3.54 13.02
N PRO A 118 6.19 -4.21 14.07
CA PRO A 118 5.35 -5.08 14.90
C PRO A 118 4.30 -4.27 15.67
N ALA A 119 3.29 -4.96 16.18
CA ALA A 119 2.33 -4.37 17.11
C ALA A 119 3.07 -3.77 18.32
N GLN A 120 2.63 -2.59 18.77
CA GLN A 120 3.23 -1.95 19.94
C GLN A 120 3.04 -2.84 21.17
N PHE A 121 4.14 -3.09 21.89
CA PHE A 121 4.19 -3.97 23.08
C PHE A 121 3.71 -5.42 22.82
N GLY A 122 3.65 -5.87 21.56
CA GLY A 122 3.21 -7.23 21.22
C GLY A 122 1.72 -7.51 21.48
N VAL A 123 0.94 -6.54 21.96
CA VAL A 123 -0.45 -6.70 22.41
C VAL A 123 -1.39 -5.67 21.79
N TYR A 124 -0.91 -4.46 21.50
CA TYR A 124 -1.74 -3.37 20.98
C TYR A 124 -1.48 -3.11 19.49
N GLY A 125 -2.55 -3.20 18.69
CA GLY A 125 -2.51 -2.96 17.25
C GLY A 125 -2.12 -4.21 16.45
N GLN A 126 -2.00 -4.02 15.14
CA GLN A 126 -1.57 -5.05 14.18
C GLN A 126 -0.20 -4.69 13.61
N ALA A 127 0.56 -5.69 13.14
CA ALA A 127 1.76 -5.44 12.37
C ALA A 127 1.41 -4.65 11.11
N ARG A 128 2.25 -3.69 10.74
CA ARG A 128 2.01 -2.78 9.62
C ARG A 128 3.28 -2.46 8.85
N VAL A 129 3.13 -1.97 7.64
CA VAL A 129 4.22 -1.51 6.78
C VAL A 129 3.86 -0.11 6.27
N ASN A 130 4.73 0.86 6.52
CA ASN A 130 4.57 2.21 6.00
C ASN A 130 4.96 2.24 4.51
N VAL A 131 4.01 2.59 3.65
CA VAL A 131 4.18 2.52 2.19
C VAL A 131 5.24 3.50 1.70
N LEU A 132 5.29 4.72 2.24
CA LEU A 132 6.30 5.70 1.87
C LEU A 132 7.72 5.20 2.22
N GLN A 133 7.91 4.73 3.45
CA GLN A 133 9.21 4.22 3.89
C GLN A 133 9.65 3.01 3.07
N LEU A 134 8.71 2.10 2.76
CA LEU A 134 8.97 0.94 1.93
C LEU A 134 9.40 1.34 0.51
N ASN A 135 8.71 2.29 -0.12
CA ASN A 135 9.05 2.75 -1.47
C ASN A 135 10.40 3.49 -1.51
N LEU A 136 10.73 4.27 -0.48
CA LEU A 136 12.05 4.89 -0.37
C LEU A 136 13.18 3.87 -0.21
N ALA A 137 12.96 2.84 0.59
CA ALA A 137 13.92 1.75 0.75
C ALA A 137 14.08 0.94 -0.55
N LEU A 138 13.00 0.79 -1.33
CA LEU A 138 13.03 0.16 -2.65
C LEU A 138 13.88 0.95 -3.65
N ASP A 139 13.75 2.27 -3.70
CA ASP A 139 14.55 3.14 -4.56
C ASP A 139 16.05 3.04 -4.22
N GLN A 140 16.38 3.00 -2.92
CA GLN A 140 17.76 2.79 -2.46
C GLN A 140 18.30 1.42 -2.88
N LEU A 141 17.50 0.36 -2.73
CA LEU A 141 17.86 -1.00 -3.14
C LEU A 141 18.12 -1.06 -4.65
N SER A 142 17.28 -0.43 -5.45
CA SER A 142 17.38 -0.41 -6.91
C SER A 142 18.60 0.38 -7.41
N SER A 143 18.95 1.48 -6.74
CA SER A 143 20.11 2.30 -7.08
C SER A 143 21.45 1.60 -6.77
N THR A 144 21.47 0.75 -5.75
CA THR A 144 22.68 0.00 -5.35
C THR A 144 22.95 -1.21 -6.26
N THR A 145 21.94 -1.64 -7.03
CA THR A 145 22.04 -2.85 -7.88
C THR A 145 22.37 -2.52 -9.35
N ARG A 146 22.44 -1.25 -9.71
CA ARG A 146 22.90 -0.75 -11.01
C ARG A 146 24.41 -0.50 -10.98
#